data_f2570730d294376b64ec7e89cbb149a1
#
_entry.id   f2570730d294376b64ec7e89cbb149a1
#
_cell.length_a   1.000
_cell.length_b   1.000
_cell.length_c   1.000
_cell.angle_alpha   90.00
_cell.angle_beta   90.00
_cell.angle_gamma   90.00
#
_symmetry.space_group_name_H-M   'P 1'
#
loop_
_entity.id
_entity.type
_entity.pdbx_description
1 polymer ?
#
loop_
_entity_poly.entity_id
_entity_poly.type
_entity_poly.pdbx_seq_one_letter_code
_entity_poly.pdbx_strand_id
1 'polypeptide(L)'
;EAGELDPTVHFLHQCAITFGVDINALLKGHSAHLSGYEVTRAGQGPLTAHETHMDIRNQAAMFQNRLGTPYWVTYKYDPALLDKPISTTTHAGQEFDIVLKGSMKIRVGEHVEELHEGDSIYYRSSTPHGMLATDPNGVTFLAMVMAGEGGDTHLGLETVRPRNEKVPLVVDKFVECEENASGHLEHVKFKNTERFN
;
A
#
# COMPACT_ATOMS: atom_id res chain seq x y z
N GLU A 1 17.53 22.20 -20.60
CA GLU A 1 16.14 22.68 -20.40
C GLU A 1 15.68 23.63 -21.52
N ALA A 2 16.57 24.09 -22.37
CA ALA A 2 16.22 24.97 -23.50
C ALA A 2 15.64 24.24 -24.73
N GLY A 3 15.61 22.90 -24.74
CA GLY A 3 15.08 22.11 -25.86
C GLY A 3 15.92 22.12 -27.13
N GLU A 4 17.16 22.56 -27.04
CA GLU A 4 18.06 22.73 -28.19
C GLU A 4 18.80 21.46 -28.62
N LEU A 5 18.85 20.43 -27.75
CA LEU A 5 19.53 19.17 -28.03
C LEU A 5 18.72 18.01 -27.45
N ASP A 6 18.52 16.98 -28.27
CA ASP A 6 17.94 15.71 -27.78
C ASP A 6 18.96 14.96 -26.93
N PRO A 7 18.59 14.45 -25.75
CA PRO A 7 19.50 13.67 -24.94
C PRO A 7 19.86 12.36 -25.63
N THR A 8 21.15 12.01 -25.60
CA THR A 8 21.60 10.73 -26.16
C THR A 8 21.09 9.56 -25.35
N VAL A 9 20.90 8.39 -25.97
CA VAL A 9 20.50 7.14 -25.26
C VAL A 9 21.50 6.82 -24.14
N HIS A 10 22.80 7.06 -24.35
CA HIS A 10 23.81 6.87 -23.33
C HIS A 10 23.58 7.77 -22.10
N PHE A 11 23.27 9.04 -22.31
CA PHE A 11 22.96 9.97 -21.23
C PHE A 11 21.70 9.53 -20.46
N LEU A 12 20.63 9.16 -21.17
CA LEU A 12 19.40 8.65 -20.55
C LEU A 12 19.66 7.35 -19.76
N HIS A 13 20.51 6.47 -20.27
CA HIS A 13 20.89 5.25 -19.55
C HIS A 13 21.67 5.56 -18.26
N GLN A 14 22.59 6.50 -18.28
CA GLN A 14 23.29 6.95 -17.06
C GLN A 14 22.32 7.57 -16.05
N CYS A 15 21.38 8.38 -16.51
CA CYS A 15 20.33 8.93 -15.66
C CYS A 15 19.48 7.80 -15.03
N ALA A 16 19.07 6.79 -15.83
CA ALA A 16 18.29 5.65 -15.36
C ALA A 16 19.03 4.90 -14.26
N ILE A 17 20.32 4.61 -14.44
CA ILE A 17 21.17 3.97 -13.42
C ILE A 17 21.27 4.83 -12.16
N THR A 18 21.58 6.12 -12.33
CA THR A 18 21.80 7.06 -11.22
C THR A 18 20.54 7.23 -10.36
N PHE A 19 19.36 7.28 -10.99
CA PHE A 19 18.07 7.44 -10.31
C PHE A 19 17.42 6.11 -9.94
N GLY A 20 17.99 4.97 -10.35
CA GLY A 20 17.42 3.65 -10.08
C GLY A 20 16.07 3.41 -10.75
N VAL A 21 15.88 3.93 -11.96
CA VAL A 21 14.64 3.86 -12.73
C VAL A 21 14.83 3.14 -14.05
N ASP A 22 13.76 2.61 -14.64
CA ASP A 22 13.81 2.05 -15.98
C ASP A 22 13.98 3.14 -17.04
N ILE A 23 14.84 2.90 -18.05
CA ILE A 23 15.08 3.86 -19.12
C ILE A 23 13.80 4.20 -19.90
N ASN A 24 12.87 3.23 -20.02
CA ASN A 24 11.59 3.48 -20.69
C ASN A 24 10.72 4.48 -19.92
N ALA A 25 10.88 4.58 -18.60
CA ALA A 25 10.19 5.60 -17.80
C ALA A 25 10.66 7.00 -18.19
N LEU A 26 11.96 7.18 -18.44
CA LEU A 26 12.52 8.43 -18.91
C LEU A 26 12.09 8.77 -20.35
N LEU A 27 12.04 7.75 -21.22
CA LEU A 27 11.70 7.93 -22.65
C LEU A 27 10.21 8.20 -22.88
N LYS A 28 9.32 7.59 -22.08
CA LYS A 28 7.87 7.68 -22.25
C LYS A 28 7.20 8.77 -21.43
N GLY A 29 7.96 9.49 -20.61
CA GLY A 29 7.42 10.52 -19.72
C GLY A 29 6.50 9.99 -18.63
N HIS A 30 6.49 8.69 -18.36
CA HIS A 30 5.82 8.12 -17.23
C HIS A 30 6.65 8.33 -15.98
N SER A 31 5.99 8.39 -14.82
CA SER A 31 6.69 8.49 -13.55
C SER A 31 7.71 7.36 -13.41
N ALA A 32 8.91 7.70 -12.98
CA ALA A 32 9.94 6.72 -12.67
C ALA A 32 9.44 5.77 -11.57
N HIS A 33 9.58 4.47 -11.78
CA HIS A 33 9.12 3.47 -10.83
C HIS A 33 10.23 2.47 -10.49
N LEU A 34 10.27 2.05 -9.24
CA LEU A 34 11.18 1.03 -8.73
C LEU A 34 10.46 -0.33 -8.72
N SER A 35 11.14 -1.40 -9.14
CA SER A 35 10.55 -2.74 -9.24
C SER A 35 11.09 -3.72 -8.21
N GLY A 36 12.25 -3.45 -7.61
CA GLY A 36 12.89 -4.36 -6.66
C GLY A 36 12.62 -3.98 -5.21
N TYR A 37 12.94 -2.76 -4.84
CA TYR A 37 12.73 -2.24 -3.50
C TYR A 37 12.69 -0.71 -3.51
N GLU A 38 12.05 -0.15 -2.49
CA GLU A 38 12.07 1.28 -2.19
C GLU A 38 12.38 1.47 -0.71
N VAL A 39 13.19 2.46 -0.37
CA VAL A 39 13.48 2.82 1.01
C VAL A 39 13.03 4.25 1.25
N THR A 40 12.03 4.40 2.11
CA THR A 40 11.62 5.71 2.62
C THR A 40 12.03 5.83 4.07
N ARG A 41 12.74 6.90 4.44
CA ARG A 41 13.16 7.13 5.82
C ARG A 41 12.01 7.63 6.67
N ALA A 42 12.04 7.33 7.97
CA ALA A 42 10.98 7.69 8.92
C ALA A 42 10.55 9.16 8.79
N GLY A 43 9.25 9.39 8.68
CA GLY A 43 8.67 10.71 8.50
C GLY A 43 8.94 11.39 7.16
N GLN A 44 9.63 10.71 6.24
CA GLN A 44 9.86 11.17 4.88
C GLN A 44 8.81 10.58 3.93
N GLY A 45 8.98 10.81 2.63
CA GLY A 45 8.04 10.43 1.60
C GLY A 45 7.22 11.64 1.13
N PRO A 46 6.74 11.60 -0.13
CA PRO A 46 5.93 12.68 -0.67
C PRO A 46 4.62 12.83 0.10
N LEU A 47 4.27 14.08 0.39
CA LEU A 47 3.00 14.44 0.99
C LEU A 47 1.88 14.15 -0.02
N THR A 48 0.98 13.23 0.31
CA THR A 48 -0.12 12.84 -0.55
C THR A 48 -1.37 13.66 -0.25
N ALA A 49 -1.61 13.90 1.04
CA ALA A 49 -2.69 14.76 1.50
C ALA A 49 -2.24 15.56 2.72
N HIS A 50 -2.77 16.77 2.80
CA HIS A 50 -2.60 17.68 3.94
C HIS A 50 -3.98 18.19 4.31
N GLU A 51 -4.41 17.85 5.49
CA GLU A 51 -5.64 18.36 6.10
C GLU A 51 -5.28 19.21 7.32
N THR A 52 -6.25 19.92 7.88
CA THR A 52 -6.01 20.87 8.97
C THR A 52 -5.24 20.26 10.16
N HIS A 53 -5.46 18.97 10.43
CA HIS A 53 -4.82 18.26 11.55
C HIS A 53 -3.98 17.07 11.12
N MET A 54 -3.99 16.68 9.83
CA MET A 54 -3.43 15.41 9.37
C MET A 54 -2.51 15.59 8.17
N ASP A 55 -1.30 15.05 8.27
CA ASP A 55 -0.35 14.89 7.16
C ASP A 55 -0.24 13.41 6.78
N ILE A 56 -0.45 13.09 5.51
CA ILE A 56 -0.36 11.75 4.96
C ILE A 56 0.80 11.69 3.97
N ARG A 57 1.80 10.85 4.24
CA ARG A 57 2.99 10.66 3.39
C ARG A 57 3.08 9.25 2.85
N ASN A 58 3.17 9.13 1.53
CA ASN A 58 3.31 7.85 0.87
C ASN A 58 4.72 7.28 1.09
N GLN A 59 4.82 6.04 1.59
CA GLN A 59 6.09 5.39 1.90
C GLN A 59 6.62 4.50 0.76
N ALA A 60 5.82 4.30 -0.30
CA ALA A 60 6.18 3.51 -1.46
C ALA A 60 5.71 4.18 -2.76
N ALA A 61 5.97 5.49 -2.88
CA ALA A 61 5.44 6.30 -3.97
C ALA A 61 5.97 5.88 -5.35
N MET A 62 7.20 5.40 -5.39
CA MET A 62 7.91 5.02 -6.60
C MET A 62 7.84 3.51 -6.88
N PHE A 63 7.30 2.69 -5.97
CA PHE A 63 7.26 1.24 -6.14
C PHE A 63 6.16 0.83 -7.12
N GLN A 64 6.51 0.00 -8.11
CA GLN A 64 5.55 -0.52 -9.11
C GLN A 64 4.72 -1.67 -8.56
N ASN A 65 3.49 -1.79 -9.06
CA ASN A 65 2.61 -2.95 -8.84
C ASN A 65 2.46 -3.35 -7.36
N ARG A 66 2.46 -2.37 -6.47
CA ARG A 66 2.27 -2.62 -5.05
C ARG A 66 0.86 -3.15 -4.75
N LEU A 67 0.76 -4.15 -3.91
CA LEU A 67 -0.51 -4.73 -3.46
C LEU A 67 -1.23 -3.87 -2.42
N GLY A 68 -0.48 -3.02 -1.74
CA GLY A 68 -0.99 -2.04 -0.80
C GLY A 68 -0.10 -0.81 -0.78
N THR A 69 -0.65 0.30 -0.34
CA THR A 69 0.08 1.56 -0.21
C THR A 69 0.29 1.86 1.26
N PRO A 70 1.54 1.81 1.75
CA PRO A 70 1.85 2.22 3.11
C PRO A 70 1.89 3.75 3.20
N TYR A 71 1.20 4.29 4.18
CA TYR A 71 1.21 5.70 4.50
C TYR A 71 1.74 5.95 5.91
N TRP A 72 2.65 6.89 6.04
CA TRP A 72 3.03 7.47 7.32
C TRP A 72 2.09 8.62 7.60
N VAL A 73 1.29 8.48 8.65
CA VAL A 73 0.28 9.46 9.02
C VAL A 73 0.65 10.10 10.35
N THR A 74 0.59 11.42 10.37
CA THR A 74 0.70 12.21 11.63
C THR A 74 -0.57 13.01 11.81
N TYR A 75 -1.20 12.88 12.97
CA TYR A 75 -2.40 13.62 13.34
C TYR A 75 -2.12 14.48 14.55
N LYS A 76 -2.35 15.79 14.41
CA LYS A 76 -2.14 16.76 15.49
C LYS A 76 -3.28 16.70 16.50
N TYR A 77 -2.95 16.77 17.76
CA TYR A 77 -3.95 16.87 18.82
C TYR A 77 -4.68 18.22 18.75
N ASP A 78 -6.00 18.15 18.85
CA ASP A 78 -6.87 19.30 19.03
C ASP A 78 -7.94 18.98 20.08
N PRO A 79 -7.87 19.59 21.28
CA PRO A 79 -8.86 19.33 22.33
C PRO A 79 -10.29 19.69 21.94
N ALA A 80 -10.47 20.63 20.97
CA ALA A 80 -11.79 21.00 20.50
C ALA A 80 -12.50 19.90 19.67
N LEU A 81 -11.78 18.84 19.28
CA LEU A 81 -12.33 17.70 18.56
C LEU A 81 -12.77 16.56 19.48
N LEU A 82 -12.28 16.51 20.72
CA LEU A 82 -12.53 15.38 21.62
C LEU A 82 -14.01 15.18 21.96
N ASP A 83 -14.75 16.27 22.06
CA ASP A 83 -16.19 16.27 22.40
C ASP A 83 -17.09 16.29 21.16
N LYS A 84 -16.50 16.23 19.96
CA LYS A 84 -17.25 16.22 18.71
C LYS A 84 -17.33 14.79 18.14
N PRO A 85 -18.40 14.49 17.38
CA PRO A 85 -18.43 13.28 16.59
C PRO A 85 -17.23 13.18 15.65
N ILE A 86 -16.58 12.01 15.62
CA ILE A 86 -15.47 11.76 14.68
C ILE A 86 -16.02 11.80 13.26
N SER A 87 -15.49 12.69 12.43
CA SER A 87 -15.81 12.75 11.00
C SER A 87 -15.32 11.48 10.31
N THR A 88 -16.15 10.91 9.46
CA THR A 88 -15.84 9.65 8.78
C THR A 88 -15.80 9.84 7.27
N THR A 89 -14.97 9.04 6.62
CA THR A 89 -14.88 8.88 5.17
C THR A 89 -15.01 7.42 4.80
N THR A 90 -15.11 7.12 3.51
CA THR A 90 -15.08 5.75 2.98
C THR A 90 -14.26 5.72 1.70
N HIS A 91 -13.58 4.60 1.47
CA HIS A 91 -12.94 4.31 0.19
C HIS A 91 -12.98 2.81 -0.11
N ALA A 92 -12.59 2.41 -1.32
CA ALA A 92 -12.52 0.99 -1.68
C ALA A 92 -11.36 0.31 -0.94
N GLY A 93 -11.50 -1.00 -0.70
CA GLY A 93 -10.45 -1.82 -0.16
C GLY A 93 -10.51 -2.10 1.33
N GLN A 94 -9.36 -2.39 1.87
CA GLN A 94 -9.14 -2.71 3.27
C GLN A 94 -7.98 -1.89 3.79
N GLU A 95 -7.96 -1.67 5.09
CA GLU A 95 -6.91 -0.89 5.73
C GLU A 95 -6.46 -1.58 7.02
N PHE A 96 -5.15 -1.52 7.25
CA PHE A 96 -4.51 -1.95 8.48
C PHE A 96 -3.71 -0.79 9.04
N ASP A 97 -4.03 -0.39 10.26
CA ASP A 97 -3.32 0.66 10.96
C ASP A 97 -2.59 0.12 12.18
N ILE A 98 -1.40 0.65 12.43
CA ILE A 98 -0.64 0.39 13.66
C ILE A 98 -0.12 1.70 14.24
N VAL A 99 -0.40 1.95 15.51
CA VAL A 99 0.08 3.14 16.21
C VAL A 99 1.56 3.00 16.51
N LEU A 100 2.35 3.94 16.00
CA LEU A 100 3.81 3.97 16.20
C LEU A 100 4.22 4.88 17.37
N LYS A 101 3.39 5.91 17.67
CA LYS A 101 3.64 6.85 18.76
C LYS A 101 2.36 7.59 19.12
N GLY A 102 2.14 7.79 20.41
CA GLY A 102 0.97 8.51 20.93
C GLY A 102 -0.26 7.65 21.03
N SER A 103 -1.44 8.26 20.98
CA SER A 103 -2.72 7.57 21.04
C SER A 103 -3.77 8.24 20.18
N MET A 104 -4.76 7.47 19.75
CA MET A 104 -5.88 7.95 18.94
C MET A 104 -7.18 7.25 19.29
N LYS A 105 -8.30 7.94 19.06
CA LYS A 105 -9.60 7.30 18.90
C LYS A 105 -9.86 7.07 17.43
N ILE A 106 -10.31 5.86 17.09
CA ILE A 106 -10.76 5.50 15.76
C ILE A 106 -12.22 5.06 15.82
N ARG A 107 -13.01 5.57 14.88
CA ARG A 107 -14.39 5.11 14.65
C ARG A 107 -14.43 4.28 13.38
N VAL A 108 -15.03 3.09 13.43
CA VAL A 108 -15.33 2.23 12.30
C VAL A 108 -16.79 1.79 12.38
N GLY A 109 -17.64 2.34 11.51
CA GLY A 109 -19.09 2.20 11.61
C GLY A 109 -19.62 2.80 12.91
N GLU A 110 -20.24 1.95 13.73
CA GLU A 110 -20.76 2.35 15.04
C GLU A 110 -19.79 2.09 16.20
N HIS A 111 -18.64 1.45 15.93
CA HIS A 111 -17.66 1.12 16.95
C HIS A 111 -16.63 2.25 17.08
N VAL A 112 -16.28 2.57 18.31
CA VAL A 112 -15.22 3.53 18.64
C VAL A 112 -14.25 2.84 19.59
N GLU A 113 -12.98 2.80 19.17
CA GLU A 113 -11.90 2.21 19.96
C GLU A 113 -10.84 3.27 20.25
N GLU A 114 -10.13 3.12 21.36
CA GLU A 114 -8.96 3.90 21.70
C GLU A 114 -7.71 3.04 21.55
N LEU A 115 -6.79 3.48 20.68
CA LEU A 115 -5.57 2.78 20.36
C LEU A 115 -4.36 3.55 20.90
N HIS A 116 -3.42 2.79 21.45
CA HIS A 116 -2.17 3.26 22.03
C HIS A 116 -0.98 2.73 21.23
N GLU A 117 0.20 3.20 21.53
CA GLU A 117 1.44 2.76 20.88
C GLU A 117 1.57 1.22 20.89
N GLY A 118 1.74 0.63 19.70
CA GLY A 118 1.80 -0.80 19.47
C GLY A 118 0.46 -1.46 19.15
N ASP A 119 -0.66 -0.80 19.42
CA ASP A 119 -1.98 -1.32 19.06
C ASP A 119 -2.22 -1.21 17.56
N SER A 120 -3.03 -2.13 17.03
CA SER A 120 -3.39 -2.15 15.61
C SER A 120 -4.86 -2.48 15.40
N ILE A 121 -5.37 -2.04 14.24
CA ILE A 121 -6.72 -2.33 13.79
C ILE A 121 -6.73 -2.71 12.32
N TYR A 122 -7.63 -3.59 11.94
CA TYR A 122 -7.85 -4.00 10.56
C TYR A 122 -9.33 -3.90 10.22
N TYR A 123 -9.70 -3.23 9.14
CA TYR A 123 -11.09 -3.00 8.76
C TYR A 123 -11.30 -2.92 7.25
N ARG A 124 -12.56 -3.04 6.84
CA ARG A 124 -12.98 -2.75 5.46
C ARG A 124 -13.17 -1.26 5.31
N SER A 125 -12.45 -0.65 4.38
CA SER A 125 -12.48 0.80 4.17
C SER A 125 -13.79 1.31 3.56
N SER A 126 -14.64 0.42 3.05
CA SER A 126 -16.01 0.74 2.67
C SER A 126 -16.95 0.99 3.86
N THR A 127 -16.55 0.58 5.08
CA THR A 127 -17.22 0.97 6.32
C THR A 127 -16.81 2.40 6.65
N PRO A 128 -17.76 3.31 6.99
CA PRO A 128 -17.42 4.67 7.39
C PRO A 128 -16.43 4.66 8.55
N HIS A 129 -15.28 5.30 8.37
CA HIS A 129 -14.20 5.32 9.34
C HIS A 129 -13.54 6.68 9.45
N GLY A 130 -12.94 6.95 10.58
CA GLY A 130 -12.23 8.20 10.85
C GLY A 130 -11.54 8.15 12.21
N MET A 131 -10.58 9.04 12.42
CA MET A 131 -9.77 9.04 13.63
C MET A 131 -9.49 10.46 14.11
N LEU A 132 -9.03 10.56 15.36
CA LEU A 132 -8.48 11.77 15.94
C LEU A 132 -7.44 11.43 17.00
N ALA A 133 -6.45 12.30 17.17
CA ALA A 133 -5.43 12.14 18.19
C ALA A 133 -6.01 12.40 19.60
N THR A 134 -5.66 11.54 20.56
CA THR A 134 -6.00 11.70 21.99
C THR A 134 -4.79 12.08 22.84
N ASP A 135 -3.57 11.76 22.40
CA ASP A 135 -2.34 12.22 23.07
C ASP A 135 -2.09 13.72 22.77
N PRO A 136 -1.79 14.55 23.79
CA PRO A 136 -1.48 15.96 23.60
C PRO A 136 -0.31 16.25 22.64
N ASN A 137 0.57 15.30 22.42
CA ASN A 137 1.66 15.40 21.45
C ASN A 137 1.26 14.94 20.04
N GLY A 138 -0.01 14.56 19.86
CA GLY A 138 -0.52 14.00 18.62
C GLY A 138 -0.27 12.49 18.51
N VAL A 139 -0.63 11.93 17.37
CA VAL A 139 -0.41 10.50 17.06
C VAL A 139 0.34 10.36 15.75
N THR A 140 1.19 9.35 15.70
CA THR A 140 1.82 8.86 14.46
C THR A 140 1.48 7.40 14.29
N PHE A 141 0.96 7.03 13.13
CA PHE A 141 0.64 5.65 12.81
C PHE A 141 1.01 5.30 11.37
N LEU A 142 1.17 4.03 11.09
CA LEU A 142 1.31 3.49 9.75
C LEU A 142 -0.04 2.97 9.30
N ALA A 143 -0.56 3.48 8.18
CA ALA A 143 -1.74 2.97 7.52
C ALA A 143 -1.33 2.21 6.26
N MET A 144 -1.74 0.95 6.16
CA MET A 144 -1.58 0.13 4.96
C MET A 144 -2.92 0.03 4.25
N VAL A 145 -3.10 0.80 3.19
CA VAL A 145 -4.31 0.76 2.35
C VAL A 145 -4.11 -0.25 1.24
N MET A 146 -5.00 -1.24 1.19
CA MET A 146 -4.98 -2.34 0.23
C MET A 146 -6.13 -2.22 -0.75
N ALA A 147 -5.95 -2.68 -1.99
CA ALA A 147 -6.98 -2.67 -3.02
C ALA A 147 -8.21 -3.48 -2.58
N GLY A 148 -9.38 -3.06 -3.04
CA GLY A 148 -10.65 -3.74 -2.76
C GLY A 148 -10.89 -4.96 -3.64
N GLU A 149 -11.80 -5.83 -3.19
CA GLU A 149 -12.33 -6.89 -4.03
C GLU A 149 -13.04 -6.26 -5.25
N GLY A 150 -12.55 -6.55 -6.46
CA GLY A 150 -13.15 -6.10 -7.72
C GLY A 150 -12.72 -4.71 -8.21
N GLY A 151 -11.81 -4.04 -7.51
CA GLY A 151 -11.27 -2.75 -7.93
C GLY A 151 -9.88 -2.90 -8.52
N ASP A 152 -9.63 -2.18 -9.54
CA ASP A 152 -8.37 -1.90 -10.19
C ASP A 152 -7.59 -3.11 -10.74
N THR A 153 -7.91 -3.44 -11.96
CA THR A 153 -7.17 -4.36 -12.83
C THR A 153 -5.70 -3.97 -13.07
N HIS A 154 -5.24 -2.85 -12.49
CA HIS A 154 -3.84 -2.44 -12.51
C HIS A 154 -2.92 -3.33 -11.67
N LEU A 155 -3.47 -4.15 -10.78
CA LEU A 155 -2.68 -5.07 -9.96
C LEU A 155 -2.37 -6.40 -10.65
N GLY A 156 -2.93 -6.66 -11.85
CA GLY A 156 -2.71 -7.93 -12.56
C GLY A 156 -3.17 -9.16 -11.78
N LEU A 157 -3.90 -8.97 -10.70
CA LEU A 157 -4.55 -10.05 -9.97
C LEU A 157 -5.89 -10.31 -10.67
N GLU A 158 -5.99 -11.45 -11.32
CA GLU A 158 -7.30 -11.95 -11.75
C GLU A 158 -8.24 -11.95 -10.54
N THR A 159 -9.45 -11.43 -10.75
CA THR A 159 -10.51 -11.42 -9.76
C THR A 159 -10.59 -12.76 -9.03
N VAL A 160 -10.55 -12.72 -7.70
CA VAL A 160 -10.85 -13.91 -6.90
C VAL A 160 -12.23 -14.41 -7.32
N ARG A 161 -12.25 -15.53 -8.02
CA ARG A 161 -13.49 -16.14 -8.51
C ARG A 161 -14.33 -16.58 -7.32
N PRO A 162 -15.66 -16.58 -7.44
CA PRO A 162 -16.52 -17.05 -6.37
C PRO A 162 -16.20 -18.51 -6.02
N ARG A 163 -16.29 -18.82 -4.74
CA ARG A 163 -15.88 -20.05 -4.04
C ARG A 163 -16.36 -21.39 -4.62
N ASN A 164 -17.13 -21.40 -5.71
CA ASN A 164 -17.78 -22.59 -6.28
C ASN A 164 -17.18 -23.10 -7.59
N GLU A 165 -16.16 -22.43 -8.13
CA GLU A 165 -15.45 -22.99 -9.28
C GLU A 165 -14.17 -23.70 -8.81
N LYS A 166 -14.07 -24.99 -9.12
CA LYS A 166 -12.85 -25.78 -8.97
C LYS A 166 -11.80 -25.24 -9.95
N VAL A 167 -11.04 -24.26 -9.51
CA VAL A 167 -9.90 -23.72 -10.24
C VAL A 167 -8.65 -24.30 -9.60
N PRO A 168 -7.73 -24.90 -10.36
CA PRO A 168 -6.45 -25.29 -9.80
C PRO A 168 -5.75 -24.04 -9.24
N LEU A 169 -5.33 -24.13 -7.98
CA LEU A 169 -4.57 -23.08 -7.31
C LEU A 169 -3.23 -22.95 -8.04
N VAL A 170 -3.12 -21.99 -8.93
CA VAL A 170 -1.82 -21.64 -9.52
C VAL A 170 -1.09 -20.77 -8.50
N VAL A 171 -0.41 -21.44 -7.58
CA VAL A 171 0.31 -20.76 -6.50
C VAL A 171 1.55 -20.05 -7.01
N ASP A 172 2.14 -20.53 -8.10
CA ASP A 172 3.21 -19.86 -8.86
C ASP A 172 3.49 -20.66 -10.14
N LYS A 173 4.12 -20.06 -11.13
CA LYS A 173 4.62 -20.74 -12.34
C LYS A 173 5.64 -21.84 -12.05
N PHE A 174 6.11 -21.94 -10.81
CA PHE A 174 7.17 -22.85 -10.38
C PHE A 174 6.71 -24.00 -9.49
N VAL A 175 5.42 -24.06 -9.12
CA VAL A 175 4.89 -25.07 -8.21
C VAL A 175 3.63 -25.70 -8.82
N GLU A 176 3.61 -27.01 -8.95
CA GLU A 176 2.42 -27.79 -9.25
C GLU A 176 1.93 -28.46 -7.96
N CYS A 177 0.67 -28.19 -7.60
CA CYS A 177 0.03 -28.79 -6.44
C CYS A 177 -1.14 -29.65 -6.89
N GLU A 178 -1.24 -30.85 -6.37
CA GLU A 178 -2.40 -31.74 -6.53
C GLU A 178 -3.17 -31.78 -5.21
N GLU A 179 -4.48 -31.50 -5.28
CA GLU A 179 -5.40 -31.62 -4.13
C GLU A 179 -6.11 -32.97 -4.17
N ASN A 180 -6.25 -33.60 -3.01
CA ASN A 180 -7.08 -34.78 -2.87
C ASN A 180 -8.58 -34.43 -2.79
N ALA A 181 -9.43 -35.44 -2.77
CA ALA A 181 -10.88 -35.29 -2.74
C ALA A 181 -11.43 -34.54 -1.49
N SER A 182 -10.60 -34.34 -0.46
CA SER A 182 -10.92 -33.61 0.77
C SER A 182 -10.36 -32.18 0.80
N GLY A 183 -9.72 -31.72 -0.29
CA GLY A 183 -9.17 -30.36 -0.37
C GLY A 183 -7.83 -30.17 0.33
N HIS A 184 -7.10 -31.27 0.60
CA HIS A 184 -5.73 -31.20 1.15
C HIS A 184 -4.72 -31.40 0.03
N LEU A 185 -3.61 -30.66 0.11
CA LEU A 185 -2.47 -30.77 -0.81
C LEU A 185 -1.75 -32.10 -0.55
N GLU A 186 -1.76 -33.03 -1.52
CA GLU A 186 -1.06 -34.32 -1.40
C GLU A 186 0.33 -34.32 -2.01
N HIS A 187 0.52 -33.59 -3.10
CA HIS A 187 1.81 -33.51 -3.77
C HIS A 187 2.15 -32.08 -4.19
N VAL A 188 3.32 -31.62 -3.79
CA VAL A 188 3.91 -30.35 -4.23
C VAL A 188 5.14 -30.67 -5.04
N LYS A 189 5.12 -30.40 -6.33
CA LYS A 189 6.27 -30.55 -7.23
C LYS A 189 6.79 -29.18 -7.63
N PHE A 190 8.07 -28.94 -7.36
CA PHE A 190 8.75 -27.75 -7.88
C PHE A 190 9.17 -28.02 -9.32
N LYS A 191 8.74 -27.19 -10.26
CA LYS A 191 9.25 -27.22 -11.62
C LYS A 191 10.72 -26.80 -11.60
N ASN A 192 11.59 -27.67 -12.09
CA ASN A 192 13.00 -27.35 -12.26
C ASN A 192 13.11 -26.14 -13.18
N THR A 193 13.55 -25.01 -12.66
CA THR A 193 13.92 -23.85 -13.46
C THR A 193 15.22 -24.18 -14.18
N GLU A 194 15.13 -24.73 -15.37
CA GLU A 194 16.29 -24.73 -16.24
C GLU A 194 16.60 -23.28 -16.64
N ARG A 195 17.62 -22.78 -15.99
CA ARG A 195 18.59 -21.75 -16.39
C ARG A 195 18.06 -20.57 -17.21
N PHE A 196 17.97 -19.46 -16.56
CA PHE A 196 18.25 -18.19 -17.22
C PHE A 196 19.76 -18.11 -17.50
N ASN A 197 20.14 -18.31 -18.76
CA ASN A 197 21.39 -17.81 -19.31
C ASN A 197 21.20 -16.36 -19.76
#